data_cc21afdde8f15f4da41f3513039be36f
#
_entry.id   cc21afdde8f15f4da41f3513039be36f
#
_cell.length_a   1.000
_cell.length_b   1.000
_cell.length_c   1.000
_cell.angle_alpha   90.00
_cell.angle_beta   90.00
_cell.angle_gamma   90.00
#
_symmetry.space_group_name_H-M   'P 1'
#
loop_
_entity.id
_entity.type
_entity.pdbx_description
1 polymer ?
#
loop_
_entity_poly.entity_id
_entity_poly.type
_entity_poly.pdbx_seq_one_letter_code
_entity_poly.pdbx_strand_id
1 'polypeptide(L)'
;NPSIAVASPVYLGNGEIIAFGSYGAGAARIKISSDGNGYKAVVTEHHKSSDGIGCEQHTPILIKDNLWVVLPENAGALKKQLACFNRKDLITAVWSTGKDNRFGKGMGPYIVRDDKLYLLDDEGTLYLYRLEGEKAVKLASHKIMDAIEAWSPLALAGRYLILRDSHNMICLDVGKKD
;
A
#
# COMPACT_ATOMS: atom_id res chain seq x y z
N ASN A 1 15.93 -6.48 13.32
CA ASN A 1 16.34 -6.82 11.94
C ASN A 1 15.16 -7.41 11.22
N PRO A 2 14.55 -6.71 10.24
CA PRO A 2 13.61 -7.37 9.36
C PRO A 2 14.40 -8.41 8.58
N SER A 3 13.95 -9.64 8.61
CA SER A 3 14.56 -10.71 7.82
C SER A 3 14.25 -10.56 6.33
N ILE A 4 13.23 -9.77 5.98
CA ILE A 4 12.74 -9.57 4.61
C ILE A 4 12.30 -8.11 4.44
N ALA A 5 12.68 -7.50 3.32
CA ALA A 5 12.17 -6.21 2.85
C ALA A 5 11.72 -6.40 1.40
N VAL A 6 10.43 -6.36 1.14
CA VAL A 6 9.83 -6.60 -0.17
C VAL A 6 9.39 -5.29 -0.84
N ALA A 7 8.75 -4.42 -0.06
CA ALA A 7 8.28 -3.13 -0.56
C ALA A 7 9.45 -2.22 -0.94
N SER A 8 9.30 -1.52 -2.05
CA SER A 8 10.26 -0.51 -2.49
C SER A 8 10.25 0.72 -1.59
N PRO A 9 11.37 1.41 -1.40
CA PRO A 9 11.38 2.70 -0.75
C PRO A 9 10.51 3.73 -1.49
N VAL A 10 9.84 4.60 -0.73
CA VAL A 10 9.03 5.71 -1.27
C VAL A 10 9.79 7.02 -1.11
N TYR A 11 10.01 7.73 -2.22
CA TYR A 11 10.62 9.06 -2.19
C TYR A 11 9.59 10.11 -1.77
N LEU A 12 9.88 10.87 -0.71
CA LEU A 12 9.01 11.90 -0.15
C LEU A 12 9.32 13.31 -0.65
N GLY A 13 10.37 13.49 -1.41
CA GLY A 13 10.90 14.80 -1.80
C GLY A 13 12.04 15.27 -0.90
N ASN A 14 12.78 16.30 -1.36
CA ASN A 14 13.85 16.96 -0.59
C ASN A 14 14.91 16.01 -0.01
N GLY A 15 15.22 14.91 -0.71
CA GLY A 15 16.19 13.92 -0.24
C GLY A 15 15.66 13.02 0.90
N GLU A 16 14.37 12.94 1.12
CA GLU A 16 13.77 12.03 2.09
C GLU A 16 13.16 10.82 1.41
N ILE A 17 13.37 9.64 1.99
CA ILE A 17 12.74 8.39 1.61
C ILE A 17 12.15 7.70 2.84
N ILE A 18 11.13 6.87 2.62
CA ILE A 18 10.67 5.88 3.60
C ILE A 18 11.08 4.50 3.10
N ALA A 19 11.74 3.73 3.94
CA ALA A 19 12.00 2.31 3.75
C ALA A 19 11.12 1.48 4.65
N PHE A 20 10.69 0.30 4.18
CA PHE A 20 9.77 -0.59 4.89
C PHE A 20 10.43 -1.93 5.17
N GLY A 21 10.09 -2.50 6.32
CA GLY A 21 10.43 -3.87 6.68
C GLY A 21 9.17 -4.67 6.98
N SER A 22 9.11 -5.90 6.44
CA SER A 22 8.01 -6.83 6.67
C SER A 22 8.03 -7.41 8.09
N TYR A 23 7.01 -8.20 8.42
CA TYR A 23 6.88 -8.93 9.69
C TYR A 23 6.94 -8.03 10.94
N GLY A 24 6.30 -6.86 10.86
CA GLY A 24 6.19 -5.94 11.99
C GLY A 24 7.36 -5.00 12.18
N ALA A 25 8.40 -5.07 11.34
CA ALA A 25 9.54 -4.16 11.41
C ALA A 25 9.15 -2.69 11.20
N GLY A 26 8.05 -2.44 10.45
CA GLY A 26 7.49 -1.12 10.26
C GLY A 26 8.19 -0.29 9.21
N ALA A 27 8.44 0.98 9.51
CA ALA A 27 9.00 1.92 8.56
C ALA A 27 10.13 2.76 9.18
N ALA A 28 11.05 3.18 8.32
CA ALA A 28 12.11 4.12 8.68
C ALA A 28 12.14 5.29 7.69
N ARG A 29 12.11 6.52 8.20
CA ARG A 29 12.38 7.72 7.41
C ARG A 29 13.88 7.94 7.37
N ILE A 30 14.41 8.15 6.18
CA ILE A 30 15.83 8.32 5.92
C ILE A 30 16.04 9.63 5.19
N LYS A 31 16.91 10.48 5.71
CA LYS A 31 17.38 11.70 5.05
C LYS A 31 18.67 11.41 4.30
N ILE A 32 18.69 11.73 3.03
CA ILE A 32 19.87 11.66 2.16
C ILE A 32 20.32 13.09 1.89
N SER A 33 21.59 13.36 2.12
CA SER A 33 22.24 14.66 1.84
C SER A 33 23.56 14.45 1.13
N SER A 34 24.01 15.45 0.38
CA SER A 34 25.36 15.49 -0.21
C SER A 34 26.17 16.58 0.47
N ASP A 35 27.44 16.30 0.72
CA ASP A 35 28.44 17.27 1.24
C ASP A 35 29.45 17.70 0.17
N GLY A 36 29.19 17.36 -1.10
CA GLY A 36 30.08 17.64 -2.23
C GLY A 36 31.13 16.55 -2.49
N ASN A 37 31.43 15.69 -1.51
CA ASN A 37 32.38 14.58 -1.63
C ASN A 37 31.67 13.21 -1.71
N GLY A 38 30.36 13.18 -1.46
CA GLY A 38 29.56 11.95 -1.49
C GLY A 38 28.16 12.16 -0.96
N TYR A 39 27.52 11.04 -0.60
CA TYR A 39 26.18 11.02 -0.02
C TYR A 39 26.22 10.44 1.39
N LYS A 40 25.45 11.06 2.28
CA LYS A 40 25.22 10.58 3.63
C LYS A 40 23.75 10.27 3.81
N ALA A 41 23.45 9.10 4.39
CA ALA A 41 22.10 8.68 4.77
C ALA A 41 21.99 8.63 6.30
N VAL A 42 20.93 9.24 6.84
CA VAL A 42 20.64 9.27 8.28
C VAL A 42 19.21 8.85 8.51
N VAL A 43 18.99 7.86 9.38
CA VAL A 43 17.64 7.49 9.85
C VAL A 43 17.19 8.58 10.82
N THR A 44 16.12 9.27 10.47
CA THR A 44 15.54 10.37 11.26
C THR A 44 14.33 9.95 12.08
N GLU A 45 13.67 8.86 11.68
CA GLU A 45 12.49 8.30 12.34
C GLU A 45 12.46 6.79 12.09
N HIS A 46 12.03 6.02 13.08
CA HIS A 46 11.78 4.59 12.93
C HIS A 46 10.68 4.16 13.91
N HIS A 47 9.74 3.33 13.42
CA HIS A 47 8.67 2.75 14.24
C HIS A 47 8.30 1.35 13.73
N LYS A 48 7.65 0.57 14.58
CA LYS A 48 7.09 -0.74 14.22
C LYS A 48 5.75 -0.56 13.49
N SER A 49 5.30 -1.58 12.78
CA SER A 49 3.99 -1.58 12.12
C SER A 49 2.81 -1.42 13.11
N SER A 50 2.99 -1.78 14.37
CA SER A 50 1.98 -1.57 15.44
C SER A 50 1.78 -0.09 15.79
N ASP A 51 2.75 0.76 15.52
CA ASP A 51 2.84 2.12 16.03
C ASP A 51 2.68 3.17 14.93
N GLY A 52 2.53 2.76 13.67
CA GLY A 52 2.38 3.67 12.55
C GLY A 52 2.24 2.95 11.20
N ILE A 53 2.63 3.63 10.11
CA ILE A 53 2.59 3.06 8.78
C ILE A 53 3.51 1.84 8.68
N GLY A 54 3.04 0.81 8.00
CA GLY A 54 3.81 -0.39 7.69
C GLY A 54 3.20 -1.11 6.49
N CYS A 55 3.95 -2.01 5.89
CA CYS A 55 3.45 -2.88 4.82
C CYS A 55 4.20 -4.21 4.82
N GLU A 56 3.61 -5.25 4.25
CA GLU A 56 4.28 -6.54 4.08
C GLU A 56 4.96 -6.64 2.72
N GLN A 57 4.21 -6.47 1.63
CA GLN A 57 4.70 -6.72 0.28
C GLN A 57 4.54 -5.54 -0.67
N HIS A 58 3.42 -4.80 -0.56
CA HIS A 58 3.09 -3.77 -1.54
C HIS A 58 3.50 -2.39 -1.06
N THR A 59 4.28 -1.72 -1.90
CA THR A 59 4.77 -0.37 -1.63
C THR A 59 3.62 0.61 -1.46
N PRO A 60 3.58 1.40 -0.37
CA PRO A 60 2.62 2.47 -0.21
C PRO A 60 2.67 3.47 -1.37
N ILE A 61 1.51 3.95 -1.81
CA ILE A 61 1.40 4.88 -2.93
C ILE A 61 1.33 6.31 -2.41
N LEU A 62 2.29 7.13 -2.80
CA LEU A 62 2.31 8.56 -2.49
C LEU A 62 1.52 9.33 -3.57
N ILE A 63 0.45 10.02 -3.15
CA ILE A 63 -0.34 10.93 -3.99
C ILE A 63 -0.38 12.28 -3.30
N LYS A 64 0.31 13.28 -3.87
CA LYS A 64 0.54 14.58 -3.23
C LYS A 64 1.24 14.41 -1.88
N ASP A 65 0.53 14.70 -0.77
CA ASP A 65 1.06 14.56 0.59
C ASP A 65 0.56 13.29 1.31
N ASN A 66 -0.22 12.44 0.63
CA ASN A 66 -0.91 11.30 1.21
C ASN A 66 -0.29 9.97 0.79
N LEU A 67 0.04 9.15 1.78
CA LEU A 67 0.51 7.77 1.61
C LEU A 67 -0.65 6.82 1.81
N TRP A 68 -1.02 6.10 0.75
CA TRP A 68 -2.06 5.09 0.76
C TRP A 68 -1.45 3.70 0.89
N VAL A 69 -1.95 2.91 1.82
CA VAL A 69 -1.39 1.59 2.15
C VAL A 69 -2.46 0.63 2.67
N VAL A 70 -2.36 -0.64 2.33
CA VAL A 70 -3.04 -1.71 3.08
C VAL A 70 -2.10 -2.16 4.18
N LEU A 71 -2.54 -1.99 5.42
CA LEU A 71 -1.73 -2.28 6.59
C LEU A 71 -1.69 -3.80 6.88
N PRO A 72 -0.55 -4.30 7.39
CA PRO A 72 -0.36 -5.71 7.66
C PRO A 72 -1.15 -6.23 8.88
N GLU A 73 -1.14 -7.56 9.10
CA GLU A 73 -1.77 -8.22 10.25
C GLU A 73 -1.28 -7.67 11.60
N ASN A 74 -0.03 -7.26 11.67
CA ASN A 74 0.64 -6.76 12.89
C ASN A 74 0.57 -5.24 13.08
N ALA A 75 -0.31 -4.54 12.33
CA ALA A 75 -0.51 -3.09 12.43
C ALA A 75 -1.48 -2.66 13.56
N GLY A 76 -1.50 -3.36 14.67
CA GLY A 76 -2.29 -3.00 15.85
C GLY A 76 -3.78 -2.84 15.54
N ALA A 77 -4.36 -1.72 15.96
CA ALA A 77 -5.79 -1.44 15.76
C ALA A 77 -6.18 -1.27 14.29
N LEU A 78 -5.25 -0.85 13.44
CA LEU A 78 -5.46 -0.59 12.01
C LEU A 78 -5.16 -1.80 11.12
N LYS A 79 -4.90 -2.97 11.70
CA LYS A 79 -4.52 -4.18 10.97
C LYS A 79 -5.49 -4.51 9.84
N LYS A 80 -4.92 -4.86 8.67
CA LYS A 80 -5.64 -5.28 7.46
C LYS A 80 -6.55 -4.21 6.85
N GLN A 81 -6.42 -2.95 7.24
CA GLN A 81 -7.23 -1.86 6.71
C GLN A 81 -6.48 -1.13 5.60
N LEU A 82 -7.21 -0.61 4.63
CA LEU A 82 -6.70 0.46 3.77
C LEU A 82 -6.68 1.74 4.61
N ALA A 83 -5.54 2.39 4.65
CA ALA A 83 -5.33 3.60 5.43
C ALA A 83 -4.61 4.68 4.60
N CYS A 84 -4.81 5.91 5.03
CA CYS A 84 -4.14 7.10 4.53
C CYS A 84 -3.33 7.73 5.65
N PHE A 85 -2.06 8.00 5.38
CA PHE A 85 -1.16 8.75 6.28
C PHE A 85 -0.68 10.01 5.55
N ASN A 86 -0.47 11.09 6.31
CA ASN A 86 0.25 12.22 5.75
C ASN A 86 1.76 11.91 5.71
N ARG A 87 2.45 12.25 4.61
CA ARG A 87 3.90 12.00 4.50
C ARG A 87 4.74 12.67 5.59
N LYS A 88 4.18 13.65 6.32
CA LYS A 88 4.86 14.33 7.45
C LYS A 88 4.62 13.64 8.77
N ASP A 89 3.56 12.83 8.89
CA ASP A 89 3.22 12.05 10.08
C ASP A 89 3.00 10.58 9.67
N LEU A 90 3.96 9.74 9.99
CA LEU A 90 3.93 8.32 9.68
C LEU A 90 3.30 7.47 10.80
N ILE A 91 2.92 8.11 11.89
CA ILE A 91 2.38 7.45 13.09
C ILE A 91 0.87 7.46 13.07
N THR A 92 0.26 8.60 12.76
CA THR A 92 -1.18 8.79 12.85
C THR A 92 -1.85 8.68 11.49
N ALA A 93 -2.69 7.67 11.28
CA ALA A 93 -3.51 7.61 10.08
C ALA A 93 -4.56 8.74 10.10
N VAL A 94 -4.63 9.51 9.01
CA VAL A 94 -5.65 10.56 8.85
C VAL A 94 -7.00 9.96 8.48
N TRP A 95 -6.99 8.74 7.90
CA TRP A 95 -8.19 8.00 7.55
C TRP A 95 -7.90 6.49 7.45
N SER A 96 -8.92 5.67 7.68
CA SER A 96 -8.90 4.23 7.38
C SER A 96 -10.29 3.68 7.06
N THR A 97 -10.35 2.51 6.46
CA THR A 97 -11.62 1.81 6.15
C THR A 97 -12.39 1.34 7.39
N GLY A 98 -11.78 1.39 8.56
CA GLY A 98 -12.37 0.94 9.82
C GLY A 98 -12.30 -0.57 10.04
N LYS A 99 -12.50 -0.97 11.29
CA LYS A 99 -12.32 -2.36 11.75
C LYS A 99 -13.23 -3.40 11.07
N ASP A 100 -14.35 -2.96 10.50
CA ASP A 100 -15.33 -3.83 9.86
C ASP A 100 -15.05 -4.01 8.34
N ASN A 101 -14.04 -3.30 7.81
CA ASN A 101 -13.62 -3.38 6.41
C ASN A 101 -12.13 -3.71 6.33
N ARG A 102 -11.81 -4.97 6.50
CA ARG A 102 -10.46 -5.53 6.45
C ARG A 102 -10.26 -6.34 5.18
N PHE A 103 -9.01 -6.43 4.72
CA PHE A 103 -8.65 -7.06 3.46
C PHE A 103 -7.79 -8.30 3.73
N GLY A 104 -8.40 -9.48 3.69
CA GLY A 104 -7.75 -10.77 3.83
C GLY A 104 -6.73 -10.82 4.99
N LYS A 105 -5.48 -11.11 4.68
CA LYS A 105 -4.32 -11.09 5.61
C LYS A 105 -3.55 -9.76 5.61
N GLY A 106 -4.01 -8.76 4.82
CA GLY A 106 -3.31 -7.49 4.65
C GLY A 106 -2.12 -7.55 3.70
N MET A 107 -2.11 -8.51 2.79
CA MET A 107 -1.00 -8.77 1.86
C MET A 107 -1.38 -8.53 0.39
N GLY A 108 -2.65 -8.24 0.13
CA GLY A 108 -3.17 -8.09 -1.22
C GLY A 108 -2.65 -6.84 -1.93
N PRO A 109 -2.47 -6.92 -3.28
CA PRO A 109 -1.95 -5.83 -4.09
C PRO A 109 -2.99 -4.75 -4.33
N TYR A 110 -2.48 -3.54 -4.57
CA TYR A 110 -3.31 -2.41 -4.99
C TYR A 110 -2.57 -1.56 -6.04
N ILE A 111 -3.35 -0.86 -6.88
CA ILE A 111 -2.86 0.06 -7.90
C ILE A 111 -3.80 1.25 -8.01
N VAL A 112 -3.26 2.42 -8.31
CA VAL A 112 -4.04 3.65 -8.52
C VAL A 112 -3.94 4.08 -9.98
N ARG A 113 -5.08 4.48 -10.54
CA ARG A 113 -5.19 5.16 -11.82
C ARG A 113 -6.16 6.33 -11.66
N ASP A 114 -5.67 7.52 -11.94
CA ASP A 114 -6.39 8.78 -11.71
C ASP A 114 -6.81 8.90 -10.23
N ASP A 115 -8.11 8.98 -9.96
CA ASP A 115 -8.71 8.98 -8.63
C ASP A 115 -9.16 7.61 -8.13
N LYS A 116 -8.91 6.54 -8.88
CA LYS A 116 -9.40 5.20 -8.58
C LYS A 116 -8.30 4.29 -8.06
N LEU A 117 -8.56 3.67 -6.91
CA LEU A 117 -7.72 2.65 -6.32
C LEU A 117 -8.40 1.29 -6.50
N TYR A 118 -7.73 0.38 -7.20
CA TYR A 118 -8.07 -1.03 -7.32
C TYR A 118 -7.27 -1.80 -6.28
N LEU A 119 -7.95 -2.59 -5.46
CA LEU A 119 -7.34 -3.41 -4.41
C LEU A 119 -7.87 -4.83 -4.56
N LEU A 120 -6.99 -5.79 -4.73
CA LEU A 120 -7.31 -7.21 -4.64
C LEU A 120 -6.88 -7.69 -3.26
N ASP A 121 -7.79 -8.25 -2.47
CA ASP A 121 -7.37 -8.92 -1.26
C ASP A 121 -6.76 -10.31 -1.58
N ASP A 122 -6.01 -10.84 -0.66
CA ASP A 122 -5.32 -12.12 -0.83
C ASP A 122 -6.26 -13.33 -0.82
N GLU A 123 -7.56 -13.09 -0.59
CA GLU A 123 -8.64 -14.09 -0.72
C GLU A 123 -9.33 -14.02 -2.09
N GLY A 124 -9.03 -13.02 -2.93
CA GLY A 124 -9.50 -12.89 -4.31
C GLY A 124 -10.73 -12.03 -4.51
N THR A 125 -11.03 -11.12 -3.58
CA THR A 125 -12.05 -10.07 -3.76
C THR A 125 -11.37 -8.81 -4.29
N LEU A 126 -11.85 -8.30 -5.41
CA LEU A 126 -11.44 -7.03 -5.98
C LEU A 126 -12.36 -5.91 -5.46
N TYR A 127 -11.75 -4.87 -4.94
CA TYR A 127 -12.41 -3.65 -4.48
C TYR A 127 -12.03 -2.48 -5.36
N LEU A 128 -12.98 -1.59 -5.59
CA LEU A 128 -12.77 -0.31 -6.25
C LEU A 128 -13.14 0.81 -5.29
N TYR A 129 -12.17 1.69 -5.05
CA TYR A 129 -12.35 2.92 -4.29
C TYR A 129 -12.13 4.15 -5.16
N ARG A 130 -12.79 5.25 -4.84
CA ARG A 130 -12.45 6.59 -5.31
C ARG A 130 -11.73 7.34 -4.20
N LEU A 131 -10.55 7.87 -4.51
CA LEU A 131 -9.75 8.68 -3.59
C LEU A 131 -10.23 10.13 -3.61
N GLU A 132 -10.60 10.66 -2.46
CA GLU A 132 -11.12 12.02 -2.28
C GLU A 132 -10.27 12.76 -1.23
N GLY A 133 -9.11 13.28 -1.65
CA GLY A 133 -8.15 13.90 -0.74
C GLY A 133 -7.56 12.88 0.23
N GLU A 134 -7.90 12.98 1.49
CA GLU A 134 -7.43 12.09 2.56
C GLU A 134 -8.37 10.91 2.84
N LYS A 135 -9.49 10.81 2.13
CA LYS A 135 -10.51 9.76 2.30
C LYS A 135 -10.67 8.92 1.03
N ALA A 136 -11.22 7.73 1.19
CA ALA A 136 -11.60 6.90 0.06
C ALA A 136 -13.07 6.45 0.20
N VAL A 137 -13.80 6.49 -0.91
CA VAL A 137 -15.19 6.04 -1.00
C VAL A 137 -15.21 4.73 -1.76
N LYS A 138 -15.75 3.67 -1.14
CA LYS A 138 -15.95 2.39 -1.81
C LYS A 138 -17.01 2.53 -2.90
N LEU A 139 -16.64 2.21 -4.13
CA LEU A 139 -17.55 2.23 -5.28
C LEU A 139 -18.13 0.85 -5.57
N ALA A 140 -17.31 -0.18 -5.47
CA ALA A 140 -17.73 -1.56 -5.77
C ALA A 140 -16.81 -2.58 -5.08
N SER A 141 -17.29 -3.81 -4.98
CA SER A 141 -16.46 -4.98 -4.69
C SER A 141 -17.09 -6.22 -5.31
N HIS A 142 -16.22 -7.13 -5.76
CA HIS A 142 -16.65 -8.39 -6.33
C HIS A 142 -15.62 -9.49 -6.09
N LYS A 143 -16.07 -10.68 -5.71
CA LYS A 143 -15.23 -11.86 -5.64
C LYS A 143 -14.87 -12.30 -7.06
N ILE A 144 -13.59 -12.25 -7.41
CA ILE A 144 -13.09 -12.53 -8.76
C ILE A 144 -12.62 -13.98 -8.88
N MET A 145 -12.06 -14.51 -7.81
CA MET A 145 -11.52 -15.87 -7.76
C MET A 145 -11.49 -16.40 -6.32
N ASP A 146 -11.39 -17.71 -6.17
CA ASP A 146 -10.98 -18.32 -4.92
C ASP A 146 -9.46 -18.38 -4.90
N ALA A 147 -8.87 -17.28 -4.42
CA ALA A 147 -7.44 -17.04 -4.56
C ALA A 147 -6.61 -17.89 -3.61
N ILE A 148 -5.46 -18.34 -4.12
CA ILE A 148 -4.37 -18.92 -3.34
C ILE A 148 -3.17 -17.97 -3.47
N GLU A 149 -2.89 -17.22 -2.40
CA GLU A 149 -1.75 -16.29 -2.35
C GLU A 149 -1.77 -15.23 -3.46
N ALA A 150 -2.86 -14.44 -3.55
CA ALA A 150 -2.97 -13.34 -4.50
C ALA A 150 -2.11 -12.14 -4.09
N TRP A 151 -0.79 -12.32 -4.09
CA TRP A 151 0.19 -11.32 -3.64
C TRP A 151 0.96 -10.66 -4.78
N SER A 152 0.71 -11.07 -6.01
CA SER A 152 1.40 -10.50 -7.17
C SER A 152 0.89 -9.08 -7.46
N PRO A 153 1.75 -8.14 -7.85
CA PRO A 153 1.33 -6.81 -8.24
C PRO A 153 0.26 -6.84 -9.34
N LEU A 154 -0.70 -5.93 -9.24
CA LEU A 154 -1.68 -5.67 -10.29
C LEU A 154 -1.01 -4.92 -11.46
N ALA A 155 -1.50 -5.15 -12.68
CA ALA A 155 -1.09 -4.36 -13.84
C ALA A 155 -2.32 -3.77 -14.55
N LEU A 156 -2.23 -2.49 -14.93
CA LEU A 156 -3.23 -1.79 -15.74
C LEU A 156 -2.62 -1.44 -17.10
N ALA A 157 -3.25 -1.93 -18.18
CA ALA A 157 -2.86 -1.64 -19.55
C ALA A 157 -4.09 -1.16 -20.34
N GLY A 158 -4.19 0.14 -20.59
CA GLY A 158 -5.38 0.74 -21.19
C GLY A 158 -6.62 0.49 -20.33
N ARG A 159 -7.59 -0.25 -20.86
CA ARG A 159 -8.81 -0.63 -20.14
C ARG A 159 -8.76 -1.98 -19.45
N TYR A 160 -7.63 -2.66 -19.51
CA TYR A 160 -7.48 -4.01 -18.97
C TYR A 160 -6.72 -4.01 -17.65
N LEU A 161 -7.32 -4.64 -16.63
CA LEU A 161 -6.71 -4.93 -15.35
C LEU A 161 -6.30 -6.41 -15.33
N ILE A 162 -5.01 -6.66 -15.16
CA ILE A 162 -4.46 -7.99 -15.02
C ILE A 162 -4.18 -8.24 -13.54
N LEU A 163 -4.66 -9.35 -13.05
CA LEU A 163 -4.49 -9.82 -11.69
C LEU A 163 -4.22 -11.33 -11.65
N ARG A 164 -3.56 -11.79 -10.62
CA ARG A 164 -3.24 -13.22 -10.48
C ARG A 164 -3.08 -13.64 -9.03
N ASP A 165 -3.30 -14.93 -8.81
CA ASP A 165 -2.80 -15.65 -7.64
C ASP A 165 -1.58 -16.53 -8.00
N SER A 166 -1.27 -17.53 -7.18
CA SER A 166 -0.17 -18.47 -7.45
C SER A 166 -0.44 -19.43 -8.62
N HIS A 167 -1.69 -19.63 -9.03
CA HIS A 167 -2.11 -20.62 -10.02
C HIS A 167 -2.82 -20.02 -11.24
N ASN A 168 -3.54 -18.91 -11.06
CA ASN A 168 -4.44 -18.34 -12.05
C ASN A 168 -4.04 -16.92 -12.42
N MET A 169 -4.28 -16.55 -13.67
CA MET A 169 -4.19 -15.17 -14.16
C MET A 169 -5.51 -14.80 -14.81
N ILE A 170 -6.03 -13.61 -14.47
CA ILE A 170 -7.28 -13.07 -14.98
C ILE A 170 -7.02 -11.70 -15.60
N CYS A 171 -7.63 -11.45 -16.75
CA CYS A 171 -7.68 -10.15 -17.39
C CYS A 171 -9.11 -9.64 -17.36
N LEU A 172 -9.35 -8.52 -16.70
CA LEU A 172 -10.66 -7.87 -16.60
C LEU A 172 -10.69 -6.63 -17.48
N ASP A 173 -11.78 -6.45 -18.19
CA ASP A 173 -12.10 -5.19 -18.84
C ASP A 173 -12.76 -4.25 -17.82
N VAL A 174 -12.03 -3.23 -17.38
CA VAL A 174 -12.48 -2.21 -16.41
C VAL A 174 -12.79 -0.87 -17.07
N GLY A 175 -12.86 -0.85 -18.41
CA GLY A 175 -13.26 0.32 -19.17
C GLY A 175 -14.75 0.61 -19.01
N LYS A 176 -15.17 1.87 -19.31
CA LYS A 176 -16.59 2.18 -19.49
C LYS A 176 -17.13 1.32 -20.63
N LYS A 177 -18.28 0.68 -20.41
CA LYS A 177 -19.13 0.25 -21.52
C LYS A 177 -19.89 1.49 -21.98
N ASP A 178 -19.76 1.81 -23.25
CA ASP A 178 -20.59 2.84 -23.91
C ASP A 178 -22.05 2.40 -23.89
#